data_6a89b536197fb32ed4cc8ac30406491a
#
_entry.id   6a89b536197fb32ed4cc8ac30406491a
#
_cell.length_a   1.000
_cell.length_b   1.000
_cell.length_c   1.000
_cell.angle_alpha   90.00
_cell.angle_beta   90.00
_cell.angle_gamma   90.00
#
_symmetry.space_group_name_H-M   'P 1'
#
loop_
_entity.id
_entity.type
_entity.pdbx_description
1 polymer ?
#
loop_
_entity_poly.entity_id
_entity_poly.type
_entity_poly.pdbx_seq_one_letter_code
_entity_poly.pdbx_strand_id
1 'polypeptide(L)'
;PNIDMTSMMISTDTNLPSGRFFMFNFLVNAEGGLTTAGYAVSITAGVVLFALALLFAGKTSEKKKMSTKQLVFCAMAMALAFVTSYVKVFSLPWGGSVTLCSMLFIVLVANWYGVKTGVLVGLAYGILQFIQEPFVLSFFQVCCDYILAFAALGLAGLFAKKSHGLIKGYVVAVLARGAFHALGGYLYWMDYMPDNFPVALKSIYPIAYNYSFLLAEAAITLIIVSIPAVSRALDQVRKTALS
;
A
#
# COMPACT_ATOMS: atom_id res chain seq x y z
N PRO A 1 13.06 -34.43 11.17
CA PRO A 1 13.89 -33.52 11.91
C PRO A 1 13.20 -32.16 11.90
N ASN A 2 12.63 -31.82 13.06
CA ASN A 2 12.03 -30.52 13.30
C ASN A 2 13.17 -29.50 13.30
N ILE A 3 13.18 -28.59 12.33
CA ILE A 3 14.04 -27.42 12.36
C ILE A 3 13.34 -26.44 13.31
N ASP A 4 13.95 -26.30 14.49
CA ASP A 4 13.51 -25.34 15.51
C ASP A 4 13.75 -23.92 14.96
N MET A 5 12.68 -23.26 14.54
CA MET A 5 12.71 -21.87 14.03
C MET A 5 13.10 -20.84 15.11
N THR A 6 13.18 -21.26 16.38
CA THR A 6 13.58 -20.39 17.49
C THR A 6 15.10 -20.21 17.55
N SER A 7 15.89 -21.14 16.99
CA SER A 7 17.36 -21.06 17.00
C SER A 7 17.95 -20.20 15.86
N MET A 8 17.14 -19.82 14.86
CA MET A 8 17.59 -18.99 13.74
C MET A 8 17.43 -17.48 14.02
N MET A 9 16.81 -17.12 15.15
CA MET A 9 16.59 -15.71 15.53
C MET A 9 17.61 -15.15 16.53
N ILE A 10 18.66 -15.91 16.90
CA ILE A 10 19.70 -15.42 17.82
C ILE A 10 21.07 -15.55 17.14
N SER A 11 21.25 -14.82 16.06
CA SER A 11 22.56 -14.31 15.69
C SER A 11 22.55 -12.81 16.04
N THR A 12 22.98 -12.51 17.24
CA THR A 12 23.27 -11.13 17.69
C THR A 12 24.52 -10.65 16.96
N ASP A 13 24.39 -10.30 15.68
CA ASP A 13 25.38 -9.48 15.01
C ASP A 13 25.18 -8.02 15.48
N THR A 14 25.92 -7.67 16.53
CA THR A 14 25.99 -6.36 17.18
C THR A 14 26.67 -5.29 16.32
N ASN A 15 26.72 -5.44 15.02
CA ASN A 15 27.33 -4.49 14.06
C ASN A 15 26.34 -3.71 13.21
N LEU A 16 25.11 -3.47 13.69
CA LEU A 16 24.29 -2.42 13.13
C LEU A 16 24.89 -1.06 13.53
N PRO A 17 25.05 -0.11 12.59
CA PRO A 17 25.63 1.19 12.88
C PRO A 17 24.81 1.89 13.95
N SER A 18 25.36 1.95 15.15
CA SER A 18 24.75 2.41 16.40
C SER A 18 24.33 3.90 16.43
N GLY A 19 24.39 4.59 15.32
CA GLY A 19 24.10 6.04 15.23
C GLY A 19 22.72 6.43 14.71
N ARG A 20 21.97 5.55 14.07
CA ARG A 20 20.69 5.92 13.43
C ARG A 20 19.46 5.73 14.29
N PHE A 21 19.52 4.95 15.37
CA PHE A 21 18.34 4.51 16.11
C PHE A 21 18.02 5.32 17.36
N PHE A 22 18.92 6.15 17.88
CA PHE A 22 18.74 6.80 19.18
C PHE A 22 17.55 7.76 19.28
N MET A 23 17.07 8.33 18.18
CA MET A 23 15.96 9.29 18.20
C MET A 23 14.56 8.61 18.08
N PHE A 24 14.49 7.35 17.73
CA PHE A 24 13.21 6.67 17.48
C PHE A 24 12.93 5.47 18.40
N ASN A 25 13.84 5.11 19.32
CA ASN A 25 13.66 3.98 20.26
C ASN A 25 12.40 4.07 21.11
N PHE A 26 11.84 5.26 21.27
CA PHE A 26 10.56 5.46 21.96
C PHE A 26 9.38 5.00 21.10
N LEU A 27 9.48 5.09 19.78
CA LEU A 27 8.39 4.79 18.84
C LEU A 27 8.53 3.43 18.16
N VAL A 28 9.77 2.93 18.02
CA VAL A 28 10.10 1.73 17.25
C VAL A 28 10.92 0.78 18.14
N ASN A 29 10.57 -0.51 18.16
CA ASN A 29 11.33 -1.54 18.89
C ASN A 29 12.53 -2.01 18.05
N ALA A 30 13.39 -2.84 18.65
CA ALA A 30 14.60 -3.36 18.01
C ALA A 30 14.31 -4.23 16.76
N GLU A 31 13.10 -4.75 16.64
CA GLU A 31 12.66 -5.62 15.53
C GLU A 31 12.02 -4.83 14.38
N GLY A 32 12.00 -3.49 14.45
CA GLY A 32 11.38 -2.61 13.45
C GLY A 32 9.87 -2.44 13.59
N GLY A 33 9.24 -3.04 14.60
CA GLY A 33 7.83 -2.85 14.93
C GLY A 33 7.59 -1.59 15.75
N LEU A 34 6.34 -1.12 15.84
CA LEU A 34 5.97 0.00 16.70
C LEU A 34 5.86 -0.41 18.16
N THR A 35 6.33 0.45 19.06
CA THR A 35 6.01 0.38 20.49
C THR A 35 4.56 0.82 20.75
N THR A 36 4.05 0.63 21.96
CA THR A 36 2.73 1.16 22.34
C THR A 36 2.64 2.67 22.10
N ALA A 37 3.71 3.41 22.41
CA ALA A 37 3.80 4.84 22.13
C ALA A 37 3.84 5.11 20.61
N GLY A 38 4.55 4.28 19.83
CA GLY A 38 4.59 4.33 18.38
C GLY A 38 3.20 4.17 17.76
N TYR A 39 2.42 3.20 18.21
CA TYR A 39 1.03 3.04 17.78
C TYR A 39 0.17 4.26 18.13
N ALA A 40 0.24 4.76 19.36
CA ALA A 40 -0.53 5.93 19.77
C ALA A 40 -0.21 7.16 18.92
N VAL A 41 1.07 7.43 18.66
CA VAL A 41 1.52 8.55 17.83
C VAL A 41 1.06 8.35 16.36
N SER A 42 1.20 7.15 15.81
CA SER A 42 0.81 6.86 14.43
C SER A 42 -0.70 7.01 14.20
N ILE A 43 -1.51 6.50 15.12
CA ILE A 43 -2.97 6.64 15.08
C ILE A 43 -3.37 8.11 15.21
N THR A 44 -2.78 8.83 16.18
CA THR A 44 -3.06 10.25 16.39
C THR A 44 -2.65 11.08 15.17
N ALA A 45 -1.46 10.84 14.62
CA ALA A 45 -1.00 11.49 13.39
C ALA A 45 -1.92 11.19 12.20
N GLY A 46 -2.36 9.94 12.05
CA GLY A 46 -3.32 9.54 11.01
C GLY A 46 -4.65 10.28 11.14
N VAL A 47 -5.21 10.37 12.34
CA VAL A 47 -6.46 11.12 12.61
C VAL A 47 -6.27 12.61 12.33
N VAL A 48 -5.15 13.21 12.77
CA VAL A 48 -4.85 14.62 12.54
C VAL A 48 -4.67 14.90 11.04
N LEU A 49 -3.91 14.08 10.33
CA LEU A 49 -3.72 14.21 8.88
C LEU A 49 -5.05 14.07 8.12
N PHE A 50 -5.89 13.13 8.53
CA PHE A 50 -7.23 12.96 7.95
C PHE A 50 -8.11 14.19 8.22
N ALA A 51 -8.13 14.70 9.46
CA ALA A 51 -8.86 15.92 9.81
C ALA A 51 -8.35 17.14 9.02
N LEU A 52 -7.01 17.31 8.90
CA LEU A 52 -6.39 18.34 8.07
C LEU A 52 -6.77 18.19 6.60
N ALA A 53 -6.74 16.95 6.06
CA ALA A 53 -7.16 16.70 4.69
C ALA A 53 -8.63 17.11 4.45
N LEU A 54 -9.52 16.83 5.40
CA LEU A 54 -10.92 17.29 5.34
C LEU A 54 -11.04 18.82 5.39
N LEU A 55 -10.27 19.49 6.28
CA LEU A 55 -10.28 20.95 6.40
C LEU A 55 -9.73 21.63 5.14
N PHE A 56 -8.65 21.11 4.57
CA PHE A 56 -8.08 21.62 3.32
C PHE A 56 -8.95 21.32 2.12
N ALA A 57 -9.61 20.15 2.07
CA ALA A 57 -10.58 19.84 1.02
C ALA A 57 -11.77 20.80 1.04
N GLY A 58 -12.14 21.32 2.23
CA GLY A 58 -13.19 22.33 2.39
C GLY A 58 -12.77 23.75 1.99
N LYS A 59 -11.47 24.09 2.06
CA LYS A 59 -10.97 25.44 1.75
C LYS A 59 -10.51 25.66 0.31
N THR A 60 -10.22 24.59 -0.42
CA THR A 60 -9.66 24.67 -1.77
C THR A 60 -10.78 24.69 -2.80
N SER A 61 -11.22 25.92 -3.17
CA SER A 61 -12.02 26.21 -4.36
C SER A 61 -13.53 25.95 -4.25
N GLU A 62 -14.29 26.90 -4.78
CA GLU A 62 -15.71 26.79 -5.13
C GLU A 62 -16.09 25.63 -6.08
N LYS A 63 -15.21 24.66 -6.27
CA LYS A 63 -15.38 23.51 -7.17
C LYS A 63 -15.79 22.28 -6.38
N LYS A 64 -17.09 22.01 -6.43
CA LYS A 64 -17.77 20.74 -6.16
C LYS A 64 -17.26 19.99 -4.93
N LYS A 65 -17.83 20.30 -3.77
CA LYS A 65 -17.66 19.52 -2.53
C LYS A 65 -17.95 18.04 -2.82
N MET A 66 -17.19 17.14 -2.21
CA MET A 66 -17.51 15.71 -2.24
C MET A 66 -18.94 15.51 -1.74
N SER A 67 -19.76 14.81 -2.50
CA SER A 67 -21.10 14.47 -2.05
C SER A 67 -21.03 13.44 -0.92
N THR A 68 -22.05 13.42 -0.05
CA THR A 68 -22.17 12.38 0.99
C THR A 68 -22.07 10.97 0.37
N LYS A 69 -22.70 10.77 -0.78
CA LYS A 69 -22.64 9.51 -1.53
C LYS A 69 -21.20 9.14 -1.92
N GLN A 70 -20.46 10.06 -2.48
CA GLN A 70 -19.05 9.85 -2.83
C GLN A 70 -18.21 9.48 -1.59
N LEU A 71 -18.44 10.16 -0.47
CA LEU A 71 -17.75 9.87 0.78
C LEU A 71 -18.06 8.44 1.28
N VAL A 72 -19.34 8.03 1.23
CA VAL A 72 -19.75 6.67 1.60
C VAL A 72 -19.08 5.63 0.72
N PHE A 73 -19.06 5.80 -0.61
CA PHE A 73 -18.40 4.87 -1.51
C PHE A 73 -16.87 4.79 -1.27
N CYS A 74 -16.22 5.93 -0.98
CA CYS A 74 -14.80 5.95 -0.62
C CYS A 74 -14.54 5.17 0.69
N ALA A 75 -15.37 5.38 1.70
CA ALA A 75 -15.26 4.70 2.99
C ALA A 75 -15.49 3.18 2.85
N MET A 76 -16.51 2.77 2.10
CA MET A 76 -16.79 1.35 1.82
C MET A 76 -15.66 0.68 1.05
N ALA A 77 -15.13 1.34 0.02
CA ALA A 77 -14.02 0.81 -0.76
C ALA A 77 -12.77 0.65 0.11
N MET A 78 -12.46 1.62 0.96
CA MET A 78 -11.34 1.55 1.90
C MET A 78 -11.53 0.43 2.93
N ALA A 79 -12.73 0.26 3.47
CA ALA A 79 -13.05 -0.83 4.40
C ALA A 79 -12.91 -2.21 3.73
N LEU A 80 -13.40 -2.36 2.49
CA LEU A 80 -13.24 -3.59 1.72
C LEU A 80 -11.76 -3.87 1.40
N ALA A 81 -10.99 -2.85 0.98
CA ALA A 81 -9.56 -2.97 0.77
C ALA A 81 -8.86 -3.45 2.05
N PHE A 82 -9.21 -2.87 3.19
CA PHE A 82 -8.64 -3.21 4.49
C PHE A 82 -8.97 -4.64 4.90
N VAL A 83 -10.23 -5.05 4.82
CA VAL A 83 -10.65 -6.42 5.16
C VAL A 83 -10.00 -7.45 4.23
N THR A 84 -9.98 -7.19 2.93
CA THR A 84 -9.40 -8.13 1.97
C THR A 84 -7.87 -8.19 2.04
N SER A 85 -7.20 -7.17 2.60
CA SER A 85 -5.76 -7.21 2.85
C SER A 85 -5.34 -8.24 3.91
N TYR A 86 -6.25 -8.63 4.81
CA TYR A 86 -6.00 -9.72 5.75
C TYR A 86 -6.07 -11.11 5.10
N VAL A 87 -6.74 -11.23 3.94
CA VAL A 87 -6.80 -12.48 3.19
C VAL A 87 -5.55 -12.59 2.32
N LYS A 88 -4.49 -13.12 2.91
CA LYS A 88 -3.20 -13.31 2.25
C LYS A 88 -3.17 -14.66 1.56
N VAL A 89 -3.12 -14.67 0.24
CA VAL A 89 -2.95 -15.89 -0.57
C VAL A 89 -1.53 -16.42 -0.41
N PHE A 90 -0.56 -15.52 -0.35
CA PHE A 90 0.85 -15.80 -0.15
C PHE A 90 1.55 -14.59 0.47
N SER A 91 2.51 -14.84 1.37
CA SER A 91 3.35 -13.81 2.00
C SER A 91 4.82 -14.07 1.73
N LEU A 92 5.58 -13.02 1.47
CA LEU A 92 7.02 -13.08 1.29
C LEU A 92 7.75 -12.89 2.63
N PRO A 93 8.97 -13.42 2.80
CA PRO A 93 9.68 -13.42 4.08
C PRO A 93 9.97 -12.02 4.65
N TRP A 94 10.29 -11.05 3.78
CA TRP A 94 10.70 -9.70 4.19
C TRP A 94 9.60 -8.65 3.99
N GLY A 95 8.36 -9.06 4.13
CA GLY A 95 7.20 -8.22 3.87
C GLY A 95 6.73 -8.33 2.42
N GLY A 96 5.57 -7.75 2.17
CA GLY A 96 4.86 -7.92 0.91
C GLY A 96 4.05 -9.21 0.87
N SER A 97 2.81 -9.09 0.44
CA SER A 97 1.87 -10.21 0.38
C SER A 97 1.00 -10.09 -0.86
N VAL A 98 0.64 -11.23 -1.42
CA VAL A 98 -0.41 -11.34 -2.44
C VAL A 98 -1.73 -11.40 -1.70
N THR A 99 -2.50 -10.34 -1.75
CA THR A 99 -3.78 -10.23 -1.05
C THR A 99 -4.97 -10.49 -1.99
N LEU A 100 -6.17 -10.64 -1.42
CA LEU A 100 -7.38 -10.88 -2.20
C LEU A 100 -7.90 -9.56 -2.82
N CYS A 101 -7.24 -9.09 -3.89
CA CYS A 101 -7.65 -7.93 -4.68
C CYS A 101 -7.74 -6.62 -3.86
N SER A 102 -6.94 -6.46 -2.79
CA SER A 102 -7.06 -5.30 -1.91
C SER A 102 -6.83 -3.97 -2.65
N MET A 103 -5.89 -3.93 -3.59
CA MET A 103 -5.60 -2.77 -4.42
C MET A 103 -6.78 -2.36 -5.32
N LEU A 104 -7.62 -3.32 -5.73
CA LEU A 104 -8.73 -3.07 -6.65
C LEU A 104 -9.68 -2.00 -6.12
N PHE A 105 -10.04 -2.07 -4.84
CA PHE A 105 -11.03 -1.17 -4.26
C PHE A 105 -10.57 0.29 -4.27
N ILE A 106 -9.28 0.55 -4.03
CA ILE A 106 -8.70 1.89 -4.11
C ILE A 106 -8.66 2.38 -5.56
N VAL A 107 -8.30 1.49 -6.49
CA VAL A 107 -8.30 1.77 -7.93
C VAL A 107 -9.71 2.06 -8.45
N LEU A 108 -10.74 1.36 -7.96
CA LEU A 108 -12.14 1.65 -8.31
C LEU A 108 -12.53 3.08 -7.93
N VAL A 109 -12.18 3.52 -6.72
CA VAL A 109 -12.41 4.92 -6.28
C VAL A 109 -11.73 5.91 -7.23
N ALA A 110 -10.46 5.67 -7.57
CA ALA A 110 -9.71 6.51 -8.49
C ALA A 110 -10.36 6.54 -9.89
N ASN A 111 -10.78 5.38 -10.38
CA ASN A 111 -11.42 5.25 -11.69
C ASN A 111 -12.80 5.95 -11.74
N TRP A 112 -13.57 5.93 -10.65
CA TRP A 112 -14.89 6.57 -10.59
C TRP A 112 -14.81 8.07 -10.35
N TYR A 113 -13.99 8.50 -9.40
CA TYR A 113 -13.97 9.88 -8.88
C TYR A 113 -12.73 10.67 -9.28
N GLY A 114 -11.82 10.07 -10.04
CA GLY A 114 -10.62 10.72 -10.57
C GLY A 114 -9.41 10.64 -9.64
N VAL A 115 -8.26 11.12 -10.16
CA VAL A 115 -6.95 11.01 -9.53
C VAL A 115 -6.92 11.62 -8.13
N LYS A 116 -7.46 12.83 -7.95
CA LYS A 116 -7.41 13.54 -6.66
C LYS A 116 -8.05 12.72 -5.53
N THR A 117 -9.26 12.21 -5.78
CA THR A 117 -9.98 11.38 -4.80
C THR A 117 -9.24 10.06 -4.57
N GLY A 118 -8.77 9.42 -5.65
CA GLY A 118 -8.00 8.16 -5.56
C GLY A 118 -6.72 8.31 -4.75
N VAL A 119 -5.96 9.38 -4.95
CA VAL A 119 -4.74 9.68 -4.18
C VAL A 119 -5.07 9.89 -2.70
N LEU A 120 -6.10 10.66 -2.37
CA LEU A 120 -6.51 10.90 -0.97
C LEU A 120 -6.93 9.60 -0.26
N VAL A 121 -7.72 8.77 -0.93
CA VAL A 121 -8.15 7.47 -0.37
C VAL A 121 -6.98 6.50 -0.28
N GLY A 122 -6.08 6.51 -1.28
CA GLY A 122 -4.84 5.73 -1.25
C GLY A 122 -3.93 6.13 -0.09
N LEU A 123 -3.75 7.44 0.17
CA LEU A 123 -3.00 7.95 1.33
C LEU A 123 -3.61 7.46 2.65
N ALA A 124 -4.93 7.60 2.81
CA ALA A 124 -5.62 7.14 4.01
C ALA A 124 -5.49 5.62 4.20
N TYR A 125 -5.62 4.87 3.10
CA TYR A 125 -5.42 3.43 3.13
C TYR A 125 -3.97 3.03 3.45
N GLY A 126 -2.98 3.75 2.94
CA GLY A 126 -1.56 3.54 3.29
C GLY A 126 -1.29 3.72 4.78
N ILE A 127 -1.91 4.71 5.42
CA ILE A 127 -1.84 4.90 6.87
C ILE A 127 -2.45 3.70 7.62
N LEU A 128 -3.61 3.19 7.16
CA LEU A 128 -4.22 1.99 7.73
C LEU A 128 -3.32 0.76 7.58
N GLN A 129 -2.68 0.58 6.43
CA GLN A 129 -1.74 -0.51 6.20
C GLN A 129 -0.50 -0.41 7.10
N PHE A 130 0.01 0.80 7.32
CA PHE A 130 1.10 1.03 8.26
C PHE A 130 0.69 0.67 9.70
N ILE A 131 -0.52 1.02 10.13
CA ILE A 131 -1.03 0.65 11.45
C ILE A 131 -1.25 -0.87 11.57
N GLN A 132 -1.68 -1.51 10.50
CA GLN A 132 -1.96 -2.95 10.46
C GLN A 132 -0.69 -3.80 10.59
N GLU A 133 0.35 -3.48 9.81
CA GLU A 133 1.62 -4.19 9.78
C GLU A 133 2.77 -3.17 9.69
N PRO A 134 3.11 -2.51 10.80
CA PRO A 134 4.15 -1.51 10.79
C PRO A 134 5.53 -2.16 10.70
N PHE A 135 6.34 -1.65 9.77
CA PHE A 135 7.77 -1.95 9.71
C PHE A 135 8.52 -0.65 9.45
N VAL A 136 9.45 -0.30 10.33
CA VAL A 136 10.11 0.99 10.34
C VAL A 136 11.63 0.82 10.37
N LEU A 137 12.27 1.11 9.27
CA LEU A 137 13.73 1.24 9.16
C LEU A 137 14.14 2.71 9.19
N SER A 138 13.35 3.57 8.58
CA SER A 138 13.53 5.02 8.58
C SER A 138 12.22 5.73 8.24
N PHE A 139 12.13 7.02 8.53
CA PHE A 139 10.97 7.84 8.14
C PHE A 139 10.74 7.82 6.61
N PHE A 140 11.81 7.91 5.83
CA PHE A 140 11.69 7.94 4.37
C PHE A 140 11.26 6.57 3.80
N GLN A 141 11.71 5.45 4.40
CA GLN A 141 11.22 4.12 4.05
C GLN A 141 9.72 4.02 4.29
N VAL A 142 9.22 4.46 5.44
CA VAL A 142 7.78 4.47 5.73
C VAL A 142 7.02 5.30 4.69
N CYS A 143 7.57 6.47 4.30
CA CYS A 143 6.96 7.27 3.24
C CYS A 143 6.90 6.52 1.91
N CYS A 144 7.97 5.83 1.50
CA CYS A 144 7.98 5.07 0.25
C CYS A 144 7.01 3.89 0.29
N ASP A 145 7.06 3.08 1.35
CA ASP A 145 6.36 1.79 1.41
C ASP A 145 4.87 1.91 1.75
N TYR A 146 4.49 2.90 2.56
CA TYR A 146 3.10 3.04 2.99
C TYR A 146 2.40 4.26 2.40
N ILE A 147 3.05 5.42 2.34
CA ILE A 147 2.39 6.65 1.93
C ILE A 147 2.36 6.78 0.40
N LEU A 148 3.53 6.84 -0.23
CA LEU A 148 3.64 7.08 -1.67
C LEU A 148 3.19 5.87 -2.50
N ALA A 149 3.53 4.66 -2.07
CA ALA A 149 3.13 3.45 -2.75
C ALA A 149 1.60 3.29 -2.83
N PHE A 150 0.89 3.55 -1.74
CA PHE A 150 -0.57 3.47 -1.74
C PHE A 150 -1.24 4.69 -2.39
N ALA A 151 -0.68 5.89 -2.26
CA ALA A 151 -1.14 7.07 -2.97
C ALA A 151 -1.07 6.90 -4.49
N ALA A 152 -0.05 6.19 -4.99
CA ALA A 152 0.14 5.91 -6.41
C ALA A 152 -1.02 5.11 -7.03
N LEU A 153 -1.78 4.35 -6.23
CA LEU A 153 -3.00 3.69 -6.72
C LEU A 153 -4.03 4.68 -7.27
N GLY A 154 -4.00 5.93 -6.80
CA GLY A 154 -4.82 7.01 -7.31
C GLY A 154 -4.57 7.38 -8.78
N LEU A 155 -3.39 7.04 -9.33
CA LEU A 155 -3.06 7.29 -10.74
C LEU A 155 -3.97 6.54 -11.71
N ALA A 156 -4.66 5.49 -11.25
CA ALA A 156 -5.69 4.81 -12.05
C ALA A 156 -6.75 5.76 -12.59
N GLY A 157 -7.02 6.86 -11.88
CA GLY A 157 -7.96 7.90 -12.29
C GLY A 157 -7.61 8.61 -13.59
N LEU A 158 -6.35 8.56 -14.07
CA LEU A 158 -5.93 9.08 -15.36
C LEU A 158 -6.66 8.39 -16.54
N PHE A 159 -7.14 7.17 -16.32
CA PHE A 159 -7.81 6.35 -17.33
C PHE A 159 -9.32 6.27 -17.15
N ALA A 160 -9.91 7.01 -16.20
CA ALA A 160 -11.33 6.96 -15.85
C ALA A 160 -12.30 7.09 -17.04
N LYS A 161 -11.91 7.89 -18.06
CA LYS A 161 -12.72 8.17 -19.26
C LYS A 161 -12.23 7.40 -20.51
N LYS A 162 -11.29 6.48 -20.36
CA LYS A 162 -10.72 5.74 -21.49
C LYS A 162 -11.41 4.38 -21.68
N SER A 163 -11.39 3.87 -22.90
CA SER A 163 -11.80 2.49 -23.18
C SER A 163 -10.92 1.52 -22.37
N HIS A 164 -11.55 0.55 -21.71
CA HIS A 164 -10.90 -0.36 -20.76
C HIS A 164 -10.14 0.38 -19.64
N GLY A 165 -10.70 1.54 -19.22
CA GLY A 165 -10.04 2.47 -18.29
C GLY A 165 -9.71 1.85 -16.95
N LEU A 166 -10.54 0.94 -16.44
CA LEU A 166 -10.27 0.21 -15.18
C LEU A 166 -9.01 -0.65 -15.31
N ILE A 167 -8.91 -1.47 -16.35
CA ILE A 167 -7.77 -2.36 -16.56
C ILE A 167 -6.47 -1.57 -16.77
N LYS A 168 -6.50 -0.58 -17.68
CA LYS A 168 -5.34 0.28 -17.94
C LYS A 168 -4.91 1.05 -16.71
N GLY A 169 -5.88 1.60 -15.98
CA GLY A 169 -5.64 2.34 -14.74
C GLY A 169 -5.06 1.44 -13.65
N TYR A 170 -5.57 0.22 -13.52
CA TYR A 170 -5.07 -0.75 -12.56
C TYR A 170 -3.61 -1.11 -12.81
N VAL A 171 -3.27 -1.44 -14.07
CA VAL A 171 -1.88 -1.76 -14.44
C VAL A 171 -0.93 -0.60 -14.14
N VAL A 172 -1.28 0.63 -14.55
CA VAL A 172 -0.44 1.81 -14.29
C VAL A 172 -0.30 2.07 -12.78
N ALA A 173 -1.37 1.93 -12.03
CA ALA A 173 -1.36 2.11 -10.58
C ALA A 173 -0.45 1.10 -9.87
N VAL A 174 -0.52 -0.18 -10.26
CA VAL A 174 0.34 -1.25 -9.71
C VAL A 174 1.81 -1.00 -10.07
N LEU A 175 2.10 -0.62 -11.32
CA LEU A 175 3.47 -0.29 -11.73
C LEU A 175 4.02 0.91 -10.96
N ALA A 176 3.23 1.95 -10.78
CA ALA A 176 3.64 3.13 -10.00
C ALA A 176 3.86 2.79 -8.52
N ARG A 177 2.98 1.96 -7.92
CA ARG A 177 3.18 1.44 -6.56
C ARG A 177 4.48 0.67 -6.44
N GLY A 178 4.74 -0.23 -7.37
CA GLY A 178 5.98 -1.03 -7.42
C GLY A 178 7.23 -0.17 -7.54
N ALA A 179 7.18 0.95 -8.25
CA ALA A 179 8.31 1.88 -8.35
C ALA A 179 8.68 2.50 -7.00
N PHE A 180 7.71 2.89 -6.16
CA PHE A 180 7.98 3.40 -4.81
C PHE A 180 8.52 2.31 -3.88
N HIS A 181 7.96 1.10 -3.93
CA HIS A 181 8.51 -0.04 -3.19
C HIS A 181 9.93 -0.39 -3.65
N ALA A 182 10.21 -0.37 -4.96
CA ALA A 182 11.55 -0.62 -5.48
C ALA A 182 12.54 0.47 -5.02
N LEU A 183 12.12 1.73 -5.00
CA LEU A 183 12.93 2.83 -4.46
C LEU A 183 13.26 2.61 -2.99
N GLY A 184 12.27 2.29 -2.15
CA GLY A 184 12.48 1.90 -0.76
C GLY A 184 13.39 0.68 -0.65
N GLY A 185 13.21 -0.31 -1.54
CA GLY A 185 14.02 -1.50 -1.65
C GLY A 185 15.51 -1.21 -1.86
N TYR A 186 15.84 -0.34 -2.81
CA TYR A 186 17.23 0.05 -3.07
C TYR A 186 17.85 0.81 -1.90
N LEU A 187 17.09 1.62 -1.20
CA LEU A 187 17.62 2.50 -0.16
C LEU A 187 17.75 1.81 1.20
N TYR A 188 16.91 0.80 1.48
CA TYR A 188 16.76 0.28 2.84
C TYR A 188 16.72 -1.23 2.96
N TRP A 189 16.43 -1.98 1.88
CA TRP A 189 16.16 -3.41 1.94
C TRP A 189 17.24 -4.28 1.26
N MET A 190 18.32 -3.67 0.73
CA MET A 190 19.40 -4.43 0.09
C MET A 190 20.11 -5.38 1.06
N ASP A 191 20.23 -4.99 2.34
CA ASP A 191 20.86 -5.81 3.38
C ASP A 191 20.05 -7.05 3.77
N TYR A 192 18.76 -7.08 3.37
CA TYR A 192 17.86 -8.23 3.58
C TYR A 192 17.83 -9.20 2.39
N MET A 193 18.66 -8.96 1.40
CA MET A 193 18.77 -9.89 0.27
C MET A 193 19.37 -11.21 0.72
N PRO A 194 18.76 -12.37 0.35
CA PRO A 194 19.31 -13.68 0.71
C PRO A 194 20.75 -13.87 0.20
N ASP A 195 21.62 -14.47 1.01
CA ASP A 195 23.03 -14.70 0.65
C ASP A 195 23.19 -15.56 -0.61
N ASN A 196 22.25 -16.48 -0.85
CA ASN A 196 22.20 -17.33 -2.03
C ASN A 196 21.60 -16.67 -3.27
N PHE A 197 21.23 -15.39 -3.21
CA PHE A 197 20.72 -14.69 -4.38
C PHE A 197 21.83 -14.49 -5.42
N PRO A 198 21.58 -14.73 -6.72
CA PRO A 198 22.62 -14.67 -7.74
C PRO A 198 23.30 -13.29 -7.79
N VAL A 199 24.62 -13.25 -7.64
CA VAL A 199 25.40 -12.00 -7.61
C VAL A 199 25.16 -11.12 -8.83
N ALA A 200 25.06 -11.74 -10.02
CA ALA A 200 24.77 -11.04 -11.27
C ALA A 200 23.41 -10.31 -11.29
N LEU A 201 22.47 -10.72 -10.43
CA LEU A 201 21.12 -10.17 -10.37
C LEU A 201 20.88 -9.25 -9.16
N LYS A 202 21.90 -9.02 -8.34
CA LYS A 202 21.78 -8.17 -7.13
C LYS A 202 21.19 -6.80 -7.40
N SER A 203 21.61 -6.18 -8.50
CA SER A 203 21.13 -4.85 -8.90
C SER A 203 19.63 -4.77 -9.22
N ILE A 204 19.00 -5.90 -9.56
CA ILE A 204 17.58 -5.94 -9.89
C ILE A 204 16.74 -6.53 -8.74
N TYR A 205 17.36 -6.96 -7.64
CA TYR A 205 16.69 -7.62 -6.52
C TYR A 205 15.50 -6.81 -5.98
N PRO A 206 15.61 -5.50 -5.66
CA PRO A 206 14.48 -4.73 -5.17
C PRO A 206 13.30 -4.67 -6.15
N ILE A 207 13.58 -4.59 -7.46
CA ILE A 207 12.55 -4.63 -8.50
C ILE A 207 11.90 -6.01 -8.54
N ALA A 208 12.70 -7.06 -8.67
CA ALA A 208 12.22 -8.44 -8.79
C ALA A 208 11.38 -8.83 -7.56
N TYR A 209 11.86 -8.51 -6.37
CA TYR A 209 11.17 -8.80 -5.12
C TYR A 209 9.81 -8.11 -5.06
N ASN A 210 9.77 -6.78 -5.20
CA ASN A 210 8.54 -6.02 -5.04
C ASN A 210 7.52 -6.29 -6.14
N TYR A 211 7.96 -6.40 -7.38
CA TYR A 211 7.03 -6.72 -8.48
C TYR A 211 6.55 -8.17 -8.45
N SER A 212 7.24 -9.10 -7.79
CA SER A 212 6.81 -10.50 -7.72
C SER A 212 5.42 -10.63 -7.07
N PHE A 213 5.20 -10.05 -5.89
CA PHE A 213 3.91 -10.12 -5.22
C PHE A 213 2.87 -9.14 -5.80
N LEU A 214 3.30 -7.96 -6.25
CA LEU A 214 2.39 -6.97 -6.85
C LEU A 214 1.80 -7.47 -8.16
N LEU A 215 2.61 -8.04 -9.04
CA LEU A 215 2.14 -8.58 -10.32
C LEU A 215 1.35 -9.87 -10.14
N ALA A 216 1.68 -10.69 -9.13
CA ALA A 216 0.87 -11.86 -8.80
C ALA A 216 -0.55 -11.45 -8.34
N GLU A 217 -0.68 -10.48 -7.42
CA GLU A 217 -1.99 -9.94 -7.05
C GLU A 217 -2.69 -9.29 -8.25
N ALA A 218 -1.93 -8.56 -9.07
CA ALA A 218 -2.50 -7.93 -10.25
C ALA A 218 -3.06 -8.96 -11.24
N ALA A 219 -2.36 -10.06 -11.48
CA ALA A 219 -2.83 -11.13 -12.35
C ALA A 219 -4.14 -11.73 -11.85
N ILE A 220 -4.20 -12.08 -10.54
CA ILE A 220 -5.41 -12.60 -9.91
C ILE A 220 -6.56 -11.60 -10.07
N THR A 221 -6.31 -10.34 -9.75
CA THR A 221 -7.32 -9.27 -9.83
C THR A 221 -7.83 -9.07 -11.26
N LEU A 222 -6.94 -9.05 -12.25
CA LEU A 222 -7.31 -8.86 -13.66
C LEU A 222 -8.12 -10.05 -14.18
N ILE A 223 -7.79 -11.28 -13.77
CA ILE A 223 -8.59 -12.46 -14.10
C ILE A 223 -10.02 -12.31 -13.51
N ILE A 224 -10.13 -11.97 -12.23
CA ILE A 224 -11.43 -11.83 -11.55
C ILE A 224 -12.27 -10.72 -12.22
N VAL A 225 -11.69 -9.54 -12.47
CA VAL A 225 -12.39 -8.39 -13.09
C VAL A 225 -12.81 -8.71 -14.53
N SER A 226 -12.08 -9.60 -15.22
CA SER A 226 -12.40 -10.02 -16.57
C SER A 226 -13.58 -11.00 -16.64
N ILE A 227 -14.01 -11.60 -15.53
CA ILE A 227 -15.20 -12.48 -15.48
C ILE A 227 -16.43 -11.63 -15.83
N PRO A 228 -17.24 -12.01 -16.84
CA PRO A 228 -18.36 -11.18 -17.29
C PRO A 228 -19.39 -10.82 -16.20
N ALA A 229 -19.61 -11.72 -15.24
CA ALA A 229 -20.51 -11.46 -14.12
C ALA A 229 -19.94 -10.37 -13.18
N VAL A 230 -18.64 -10.44 -12.87
CA VAL A 230 -17.94 -9.46 -12.03
C VAL A 230 -17.87 -8.11 -12.73
N SER A 231 -17.49 -8.08 -14.00
CA SER A 231 -17.44 -6.84 -14.80
C SER A 231 -18.80 -6.13 -14.82
N ARG A 232 -19.89 -6.88 -15.08
CA ARG A 232 -21.26 -6.31 -15.03
C ARG A 232 -21.64 -5.78 -13.65
N ALA A 233 -21.30 -6.52 -12.59
CA ALA A 233 -21.55 -6.07 -11.21
C ALA A 233 -20.80 -4.76 -10.90
N LEU A 234 -19.52 -4.67 -11.27
CA LEU A 234 -18.71 -3.45 -11.11
C LEU A 234 -19.29 -2.27 -11.90
N ASP A 235 -19.80 -2.50 -13.11
CA ASP A 235 -20.48 -1.47 -13.90
C ASP A 235 -21.78 -0.98 -13.25
N GLN A 236 -22.56 -1.87 -12.62
CA GLN A 236 -23.75 -1.49 -11.86
C GLN A 236 -23.39 -0.64 -10.65
N VAL A 237 -22.39 -1.08 -9.85
CA VAL A 237 -21.90 -0.31 -8.71
C VAL A 237 -21.38 1.05 -9.16
N ARG A 238 -20.63 1.13 -10.27
CA ARG A 238 -20.15 2.39 -10.85
C ARG A 238 -21.31 3.33 -11.18
N LYS A 239 -22.35 2.83 -11.87
CA LYS A 239 -23.54 3.65 -12.20
C LYS A 239 -24.18 4.20 -10.93
N THR A 240 -24.33 3.37 -9.90
CA THR A 240 -24.85 3.79 -8.60
C THR A 240 -23.93 4.81 -7.92
N ALA A 241 -22.63 4.65 -7.98
CA ALA A 241 -21.67 5.57 -7.37
C ALA A 241 -21.67 6.95 -8.02
N LEU A 242 -21.94 7.01 -9.34
CA LEU A 242 -21.85 8.24 -10.13
C LEU A 242 -23.21 8.93 -10.36
N SER A 243 -24.36 8.27 -10.08
CA SER A 243 -25.69 8.90 -10.10
C SER A 243 -25.87 9.80 -8.88
#